data_dd8c4755e93d7b22f02c2b9d32541e25
#
_entry.id   dd8c4755e93d7b22f02c2b9d32541e25
#
_cell.length_a   1.000
_cell.length_b   1.000
_cell.length_c   1.000
_cell.angle_alpha   90.00
_cell.angle_beta   90.00
_cell.angle_gamma   90.00
#
_symmetry.space_group_name_H-M   'P 1'
#
loop_
_entity.id
_entity.type
_entity.pdbx_description
1 polymer ?
#
loop_
_entity_poly.entity_id
_entity_poly.type
_entity_poly.pdbx_seq_one_letter_code
_entity_poly.pdbx_strand_id
1 'polypeptide(L)' 'MKKPYLKISRLAEDQDLNQGALAALIGVSSNTMTARLKGTQPWRSDEIVIICKVLHIPQEQIGAYFFPAIAKEEKTA' A
#
# COMPACT_ATOMS: atom_id res chain seq x y z
N MET A 1 -17.02 -6.64 0.59
CA MET A 1 -16.19 -6.16 -0.51
C MET A 1 -14.73 -6.15 -0.13
N LYS A 2 -13.88 -6.65 -0.99
CA LYS A 2 -12.47 -6.79 -0.69
C LYS A 2 -11.72 -5.47 -0.89
N LYS A 3 -10.83 -5.17 0.05
CA LYS A 3 -9.93 -4.03 -0.07
C LYS A 3 -8.59 -4.54 -0.57
N PRO A 4 -8.19 -4.20 -1.78
CA PRO A 4 -6.98 -4.79 -2.37
C PRO A 4 -5.70 -4.47 -1.60
N TYR A 5 -5.69 -3.38 -0.86
CA TYR A 5 -4.49 -2.95 -0.13
C TYR A 5 -4.67 -3.00 1.38
N LEU A 6 -5.50 -3.92 1.85
CA LEU A 6 -5.76 -4.07 3.28
C LEU A 6 -4.49 -4.40 4.06
N LYS A 7 -3.57 -5.15 3.47
CA LYS A 7 -2.30 -5.48 4.11
C LYS A 7 -1.49 -4.25 4.45
N ILE A 8 -1.53 -3.23 3.58
CA ILE A 8 -0.82 -1.99 3.82
C ILE A 8 -1.42 -1.27 5.02
N SER A 9 -2.75 -1.19 5.08
CA SER A 9 -3.44 -0.55 6.20
C SER A 9 -3.13 -1.24 7.51
N ARG A 10 -3.17 -2.57 7.52
CA ARG A 10 -2.90 -3.33 8.73
C ARG A 10 -1.46 -3.17 9.19
N LEU A 11 -0.51 -3.18 8.26
CA LEU A 11 0.88 -3.01 8.60
C LEU A 11 1.13 -1.62 9.19
N ALA A 12 0.49 -0.60 8.64
CA ALA A 12 0.59 0.76 9.16
C ALA A 12 0.04 0.83 10.57
N GLU A 13 -1.11 0.22 10.82
CA GLU A 13 -1.71 0.17 12.15
C GLU A 13 -0.79 -0.53 13.16
N ASP A 14 -0.15 -1.60 12.74
CA ASP A 14 0.79 -2.32 13.59
C ASP A 14 1.97 -1.45 14.01
N GLN A 15 2.28 -0.44 13.21
CA GLN A 15 3.37 0.50 13.50
C GLN A 15 2.84 1.82 14.04
N ASP A 16 1.60 1.84 14.51
CA ASP A 16 0.97 3.02 15.10
C ASP A 16 0.83 4.19 14.13
N LEU A 17 0.66 3.87 12.84
CA LEU A 17 0.46 4.88 11.81
C LEU A 17 -0.98 4.78 11.29
N ASN A 18 -1.74 5.84 11.48
CA ASN A 18 -3.07 5.87 10.88
C ASN A 18 -2.97 6.34 9.43
N GLN A 19 -4.12 6.30 8.74
CA GLN A 19 -4.17 6.64 7.33
C GLN A 19 -3.73 8.10 7.07
N GLY A 20 -4.12 9.00 7.95
CA GLY A 20 -3.74 10.41 7.82
C GLY A 20 -2.24 10.61 7.97
N ALA A 21 -1.61 9.91 8.92
CA ALA A 21 -0.16 9.99 9.11
C ALA A 21 0.56 9.42 7.88
N LEU A 22 0.07 8.31 7.36
CA LEU A 22 0.67 7.69 6.19
C LEU A 22 0.56 8.62 4.97
N ALA A 23 -0.60 9.25 4.79
CA ALA A 23 -0.79 10.22 3.71
C ALA A 23 0.19 11.38 3.81
N ALA A 24 0.39 11.90 5.02
CA ALA A 24 1.31 13.00 5.24
C ALA A 24 2.74 12.61 4.90
N LEU A 25 3.15 11.39 5.24
CA LEU A 25 4.49 10.91 4.96
C LEU A 25 4.75 10.78 3.46
N ILE A 26 3.72 10.41 2.71
CA ILE A 26 3.82 10.27 1.26
C ILE A 26 3.67 11.62 0.55
N GLY A 27 3.01 12.58 1.21
CA GLY A 27 2.78 13.89 0.62
C GLY A 27 1.50 13.98 -0.19
N VAL A 28 0.50 13.19 0.16
CA VAL A 28 -0.81 13.23 -0.50
C VAL A 28 -1.90 13.55 0.53
N SER A 29 -3.08 13.95 0.04
CA SER A 29 -4.20 14.20 0.93
C SER A 29 -4.79 12.90 1.46
N SER A 30 -5.56 13.00 2.55
CA SER A 30 -6.26 11.83 3.10
C SER A 30 -7.23 11.23 2.08
N ASN A 31 -7.90 12.07 1.30
CA ASN A 31 -8.81 11.58 0.26
C ASN A 31 -8.07 10.79 -0.82
N THR A 32 -6.90 11.29 -1.22
CA THR A 32 -6.08 10.58 -2.19
C THR A 32 -5.61 9.24 -1.63
N MET A 33 -5.18 9.22 -0.37
CA MET A 33 -4.76 7.97 0.27
C MET A 33 -5.92 6.97 0.31
N THR A 34 -7.11 7.44 0.64
CA THR A 34 -8.30 6.58 0.66
C THR A 34 -8.56 5.97 -0.72
N ALA A 35 -8.47 6.78 -1.78
CA ALA A 35 -8.68 6.28 -3.13
C ALA A 35 -7.63 5.24 -3.53
N ARG A 36 -6.38 5.46 -3.15
CA ARG A 36 -5.32 4.50 -3.46
C ARG A 36 -5.51 3.19 -2.72
N LEU A 37 -5.89 3.25 -1.44
CA LEU A 37 -6.12 2.05 -0.66
C LEU A 37 -7.34 1.27 -1.12
N LYS A 38 -8.33 1.96 -1.68
CA LYS A 38 -9.50 1.30 -2.25
C LYS A 38 -9.23 0.73 -3.64
N GLY A 39 -8.15 1.14 -4.27
CA GLY A 39 -7.82 0.68 -5.61
C GLY A 39 -8.46 1.49 -6.72
N THR A 40 -9.09 2.64 -6.40
CA THR A 40 -9.70 3.49 -7.42
C THR A 40 -8.71 4.39 -8.13
N GLN A 41 -7.53 4.57 -7.54
CA GLN A 41 -6.44 5.31 -8.18
C GLN A 41 -5.17 4.48 -8.08
N PRO A 42 -4.33 4.50 -9.13
CA PRO A 42 -3.10 3.72 -9.12
C PRO A 42 -2.05 4.33 -8.19
N TRP A 43 -1.21 3.46 -7.63
CA TRP A 43 -0.06 3.89 -6.85
C TRP A 43 1.03 4.43 -7.77
N ARG A 44 1.67 5.50 -7.34
CA ARG A 44 2.83 6.03 -8.06
C ARG A 44 4.09 5.32 -7.54
N SER A 45 5.07 5.16 -8.43
CA SER A 45 6.28 4.43 -8.05
C SER A 45 7.02 5.10 -6.89
N ASP A 46 7.06 6.43 -6.86
CA ASP A 46 7.70 7.13 -5.75
C ASP A 46 6.95 6.92 -4.43
N GLU A 47 5.63 6.81 -4.48
CA GLU A 47 4.82 6.52 -3.30
C GLU A 47 5.11 5.12 -2.77
N ILE A 48 5.22 4.16 -3.67
CA ILE A 48 5.54 2.79 -3.29
C ILE A 48 6.88 2.73 -2.58
N VAL A 49 7.88 3.42 -3.11
CA VAL A 49 9.21 3.46 -2.49
C VAL A 49 9.14 4.03 -1.08
N ILE A 50 8.42 5.14 -0.91
CA ILE A 50 8.30 5.79 0.40
C ILE A 50 7.61 4.87 1.40
N ILE A 51 6.50 4.25 0.99
CA ILE A 51 5.76 3.35 1.87
C ILE A 51 6.61 2.18 2.28
N CYS A 52 7.36 1.61 1.34
CA CYS A 52 8.24 0.48 1.66
C CYS A 52 9.28 0.85 2.70
N LYS A 53 9.83 2.06 2.60
CA LYS A 53 10.81 2.53 3.58
C LYS A 53 10.18 2.80 4.93
N VAL A 54 9.01 3.43 4.94
CA VAL A 54 8.33 3.80 6.18
C VAL A 54 7.83 2.58 6.92
N LEU A 55 7.23 1.64 6.21
CA LEU A 55 6.64 0.45 6.81
C LEU A 55 7.59 -0.74 6.85
N HIS A 56 8.82 -0.57 6.38
CA HIS A 56 9.84 -1.62 6.39
C HIS A 56 9.40 -2.86 5.61
N ILE A 57 8.81 -2.64 4.43
CA ILE A 57 8.40 -3.73 3.55
C ILE A 57 9.62 -4.19 2.76
N PRO A 58 10.02 -5.46 2.86
CA PRO A 58 11.15 -5.96 2.09
C PRO A 58 10.85 -5.96 0.60
N GLN A 59 11.91 -5.79 -0.19
CA GLN A 59 11.79 -5.68 -1.64
C GLN A 59 11.06 -6.89 -2.25
N GLU A 60 11.31 -8.06 -1.75
CA GLU A 60 10.70 -9.30 -2.25
C GLU A 60 9.21 -9.40 -1.95
N GLN A 61 8.69 -8.56 -1.05
CA GLN A 61 7.27 -8.56 -0.69
C GLN A 61 6.49 -7.41 -1.31
N ILE A 62 7.16 -6.54 -2.07
CA ILE A 62 6.48 -5.40 -2.69
C ILE A 62 5.32 -5.88 -3.57
N GLY A 63 5.53 -6.94 -4.34
CA GLY A 63 4.48 -7.47 -5.20
C GLY A 63 3.25 -7.91 -4.41
N ALA A 64 3.46 -8.56 -3.27
CA ALA A 64 2.34 -9.04 -2.45
C ALA A 64 1.52 -7.89 -1.87
N TYR A 65 2.16 -6.76 -1.58
CA TYR A 65 1.47 -5.61 -0.99
C TYR A 65 0.82 -4.71 -2.04
N PHE A 66 1.50 -4.48 -3.16
CA PHE A 66 1.04 -3.49 -4.14
C PHE A 66 0.49 -4.08 -5.42
N PHE A 67 0.77 -5.34 -5.69
CA PHE A 67 0.31 -5.99 -6.92
C PHE A 67 -0.30 -7.37 -6.61
N PRO A 68 -1.31 -7.41 -5.73
CA PRO A 68 -1.87 -8.69 -5.30
C PRO A 68 -2.46 -9.52 -6.44
N ALA A 69 -3.01 -8.86 -7.45
CA ALA A 69 -3.57 -9.58 -8.59
C ALA A 69 -2.48 -10.28 -9.40
N ILE A 70 -1.36 -9.59 -9.62
CA ILE A 70 -0.24 -10.16 -10.36
C ILE A 70 0.39 -11.30 -9.58
N ALA A 71 0.61 -11.11 -8.28
CA ALA A 71 1.18 -12.15 -7.44
C ALA A 71 0.31 -13.40 -7.45
N LYS A 72 -1.00 -13.21 -7.45
CA LYS A 72 -1.95 -14.31 -7.48
C LYS A 72 -1.87 -15.06 -8.81
N GLU A 73 -1.72 -14.34 -9.91
CA GLU A 73 -1.58 -14.95 -11.22
C GLU A 73 -0.29 -15.74 -11.34
N GLU A 74 0.78 -15.23 -10.81
CA GLU A 74 2.07 -15.92 -10.81
C GLU A 74 1.99 -17.27 -10.09
N LYS A 75 1.20 -17.33 -9.04
CA LYS A 75 1.03 -18.59 -8.30
C LYS A 75 0.32 -19.65 -9.10
N THR A 76 -0.55 -19.25 -10.00
CA THR A 76 -1.31 -20.19 -10.79
C THR A 76 -0.56 -20.63 -12.04
N ALA A 77 0.43 -19.90 -12.41
CA ALA A 77 1.26 -20.28 -13.56
C ALA A 77 2.27 -21.35 -13.17
#